data_4574cff91e07d1dd334a0b1cb37ed25f
#
_entry.id   4574cff91e07d1dd334a0b1cb37ed25f
#
_cell.length_a   1.000
_cell.length_b   1.000
_cell.length_c   1.000
_cell.angle_alpha   90.00
_cell.angle_beta   90.00
_cell.angle_gamma   90.00
#
_symmetry.space_group_name_H-M   'P 1'
#
loop_
_entity.id
_entity.type
_entity.pdbx_description
1 polymer ?
#
loop_
_entity_poly.entity_id
_entity_poly.type
_entity_poly.pdbx_seq_one_letter_code
_entity_poly.pdbx_strand_id
1 'polypeptide(L)'
;MPEQRLAFGHPSCYHLRGTAVTPYELEAHLDWLAAERIPVVPLADVLIACAQHRQPPAGVVLTFDDGYAEWLTEVAPRLQERHMSASFFVSTAVHAEAARAHPIDEYYFILDHACQPTLQLTLPDGRPAVADLRRRQDKEALVHGPLKQWILCGSELVQSQLLTSLRDVLRGSSADALAAALYLPRAAWSRLAQGGSQVEAHGHSHRRLTTLTDAQIDQELATCLASLKSYVGDARCFAYPDGAADARVAARVAAAGLGGALGVVPGDVTAASDLFHLPRYFVTGGLQLGELLQ
;
A
#
# COMPACT_ATOMS: atom_id res chain seq x y z
N MET A 1 -14.76 -5.21 -5.18
CA MET A 1 -15.12 -6.64 -5.18
C MET A 1 -16.55 -6.75 -4.66
N PRO A 2 -17.50 -7.46 -5.35
CA PRO A 2 -18.78 -7.74 -4.73
C PRO A 2 -18.52 -8.51 -3.44
N GLU A 3 -19.38 -8.35 -2.44
CA GLU A 3 -19.35 -9.10 -1.17
C GLU A 3 -19.37 -10.60 -1.43
N GLN A 4 -18.21 -11.17 -1.80
CA GLN A 4 -18.05 -12.62 -1.71
C GLN A 4 -18.17 -12.97 -0.24
N ARG A 5 -19.09 -13.86 0.08
CA ARG A 5 -19.16 -14.47 1.39
C ARG A 5 -17.83 -15.15 1.65
N LEU A 6 -16.99 -14.46 2.38
CA LEU A 6 -15.68 -14.94 2.81
C LEU A 6 -15.86 -16.10 3.79
N ALA A 7 -14.81 -16.85 4.02
CA ALA A 7 -14.83 -17.96 4.95
C ALA A 7 -15.49 -17.55 6.27
N PHE A 8 -16.42 -18.36 6.73
CA PHE A 8 -17.18 -18.18 7.97
C PHE A 8 -18.06 -16.92 8.07
N GLY A 9 -18.34 -16.21 6.94
CA GLY A 9 -19.28 -15.09 6.90
C GLY A 9 -18.77 -13.78 7.51
N HIS A 10 -17.48 -13.66 7.80
CA HIS A 10 -16.87 -12.44 8.34
C HIS A 10 -16.41 -11.48 7.23
N PRO A 11 -16.26 -10.17 7.53
CA PRO A 11 -15.63 -9.22 6.62
C PRO A 11 -14.21 -9.64 6.23
N SER A 12 -13.72 -9.15 5.08
CA SER A 12 -12.34 -9.41 4.65
C SER A 12 -11.33 -8.85 5.66
N CYS A 13 -10.13 -9.42 5.65
CA CYS A 13 -9.05 -8.95 6.49
C CYS A 13 -8.70 -7.48 6.25
N TYR A 14 -8.84 -6.98 5.02
CA TYR A 14 -8.64 -5.57 4.71
C TYR A 14 -9.67 -4.65 5.38
N HIS A 15 -10.95 -5.04 5.39
CA HIS A 15 -11.99 -4.30 6.11
C HIS A 15 -11.78 -4.35 7.62
N LEU A 16 -11.43 -5.53 8.16
CA LEU A 16 -11.13 -5.65 9.61
C LEU A 16 -9.93 -4.83 10.03
N ARG A 17 -8.95 -4.64 9.14
CA ARG A 17 -7.80 -3.77 9.36
C ARG A 17 -8.18 -2.28 9.27
N GLY A 18 -9.25 -1.94 8.57
CA GLY A 18 -9.65 -0.58 8.28
C GLY A 18 -8.84 0.07 7.15
N THR A 19 -8.15 -0.71 6.31
CA THR A 19 -7.34 -0.18 5.19
C THR A 19 -8.08 -0.19 3.86
N ALA A 20 -9.26 -0.83 3.79
CA ALA A 20 -10.08 -0.83 2.59
C ALA A 20 -11.04 0.35 2.61
N VAL A 21 -11.07 1.07 1.50
CA VAL A 21 -12.08 2.08 1.16
C VAL A 21 -12.93 1.49 0.04
N THR A 22 -14.24 1.48 0.21
CA THR A 22 -15.15 0.98 -0.82
C THR A 22 -15.25 1.96 -1.99
N PRO A 23 -15.65 1.53 -3.21
CA PRO A 23 -15.91 2.44 -4.32
C PRO A 23 -16.92 3.54 -3.97
N TYR A 24 -17.94 3.23 -3.15
CA TYR A 24 -18.92 4.20 -2.69
C TYR A 24 -18.30 5.26 -1.74
N GLU A 25 -17.47 4.84 -0.81
CA GLU A 25 -16.75 5.78 0.09
C GLU A 25 -15.78 6.65 -0.70
N LEU A 26 -15.01 6.06 -1.64
CA LEU A 26 -14.14 6.85 -2.52
C LEU A 26 -14.93 7.91 -3.29
N GLU A 27 -16.07 7.54 -3.87
CA GLU A 27 -16.93 8.46 -4.60
C GLU A 27 -17.42 9.59 -3.69
N ALA A 28 -17.91 9.26 -2.50
CA ALA A 28 -18.32 10.24 -1.50
C ALA A 28 -17.18 11.20 -1.09
N HIS A 29 -15.95 10.70 -0.94
CA HIS A 29 -14.78 11.53 -0.66
C HIS A 29 -14.47 12.50 -1.81
N LEU A 30 -14.49 12.02 -3.06
CA LEU A 30 -14.20 12.87 -4.22
C LEU A 30 -15.30 13.92 -4.42
N ASP A 31 -16.56 13.56 -4.23
CA ASP A 31 -17.71 14.48 -4.31
C ASP A 31 -17.64 15.54 -3.21
N TRP A 32 -17.24 15.16 -2.01
CA TRP A 32 -17.03 16.10 -0.90
C TRP A 32 -15.92 17.12 -1.21
N LEU A 33 -14.76 16.67 -1.73
CA LEU A 33 -13.68 17.59 -2.16
C LEU A 33 -14.17 18.58 -3.20
N ALA A 34 -14.97 18.12 -4.19
CA ALA A 34 -15.54 18.97 -5.22
C ALA A 34 -16.56 19.97 -4.65
N ALA A 35 -17.45 19.55 -3.76
CA ALA A 35 -18.46 20.38 -3.12
C ALA A 35 -17.84 21.49 -2.25
N GLU A 36 -16.81 21.16 -1.46
CA GLU A 36 -16.08 22.10 -0.64
C GLU A 36 -15.07 22.93 -1.44
N ARG A 37 -14.94 22.67 -2.74
CA ARG A 37 -13.98 23.35 -3.64
C ARG A 37 -12.54 23.25 -3.17
N ILE A 38 -12.17 22.12 -2.56
CA ILE A 38 -10.80 21.83 -2.16
C ILE A 38 -10.02 21.38 -3.40
N PRO A 39 -8.97 22.10 -3.82
CA PRO A 39 -8.21 21.72 -5.00
C PRO A 39 -7.48 20.38 -4.79
N VAL A 40 -7.54 19.51 -5.79
CA VAL A 40 -6.62 18.36 -5.87
C VAL A 40 -5.41 18.82 -6.68
N VAL A 41 -4.25 18.88 -6.02
CA VAL A 41 -3.01 19.40 -6.60
C VAL A 41 -2.04 18.27 -6.94
N PRO A 42 -1.22 18.41 -8.01
CA PRO A 42 -0.19 17.44 -8.34
C PRO A 42 0.88 17.33 -7.25
N LEU A 43 1.30 16.12 -6.91
CA LEU A 43 2.41 15.91 -5.96
C LEU A 43 3.69 16.61 -6.42
N ALA A 44 3.96 16.66 -7.72
CA ALA A 44 5.13 17.32 -8.26
C ALA A 44 5.23 18.80 -7.87
N ASP A 45 4.10 19.53 -7.82
CA ASP A 45 4.07 20.94 -7.45
C ASP A 45 4.38 21.11 -5.95
N VAL A 46 3.91 20.18 -5.12
CA VAL A 46 4.23 20.14 -3.70
C VAL A 46 5.72 19.88 -3.48
N LEU A 47 6.31 18.90 -4.16
CA LEU A 47 7.74 18.60 -4.07
C LEU A 47 8.61 19.77 -4.51
N ILE A 48 8.26 20.45 -5.62
CA ILE A 48 8.97 21.62 -6.11
C ILE A 48 8.92 22.77 -5.08
N ALA A 49 7.75 23.02 -4.50
CA ALA A 49 7.59 24.08 -3.50
C ALA A 49 8.43 23.78 -2.24
N CYS A 50 8.35 22.57 -1.69
CA CYS A 50 9.13 22.14 -0.53
C CYS A 50 10.64 22.20 -0.78
N ALA A 51 11.11 21.72 -1.94
CA ALA A 51 12.54 21.80 -2.32
C ALA A 51 13.06 23.24 -2.41
N GLN A 52 12.17 24.20 -2.65
CA GLN A 52 12.48 25.64 -2.70
C GLN A 52 12.16 26.36 -1.39
N HIS A 53 11.84 25.65 -0.31
CA HIS A 53 11.39 26.19 0.98
C HIS A 53 10.23 27.21 0.83
N ARG A 54 9.34 26.95 -0.13
CA ARG A 54 8.11 27.74 -0.35
C ARG A 54 6.90 26.96 0.15
N GLN A 55 5.87 27.72 0.55
CA GLN A 55 4.59 27.10 0.91
C GLN A 55 4.02 26.33 -0.30
N PRO A 56 3.64 25.05 -0.14
CA PRO A 56 2.97 24.29 -1.18
C PRO A 56 1.64 24.93 -1.61
N PRO A 57 1.16 24.61 -2.82
CA PRO A 57 -0.19 25.00 -3.23
C PRO A 57 -1.23 24.53 -2.21
N ALA A 58 -2.23 25.40 -1.94
CA ALA A 58 -3.34 25.01 -1.07
C ALA A 58 -4.18 23.92 -1.75
N GLY A 59 -4.48 22.83 -1.02
CA GLY A 59 -5.25 21.71 -1.53
C GLY A 59 -4.79 20.38 -0.97
N VAL A 60 -5.23 19.29 -1.60
CA VAL A 60 -4.86 17.93 -1.22
C VAL A 60 -4.17 17.21 -2.37
N VAL A 61 -3.25 16.30 -2.05
CA VAL A 61 -2.68 15.34 -2.99
C VAL A 61 -3.32 13.99 -2.73
N LEU A 62 -3.90 13.38 -3.75
CA LEU A 62 -4.43 12.02 -3.67
C LEU A 62 -3.31 11.02 -3.95
N THR A 63 -3.16 10.03 -3.07
CA THR A 63 -2.13 8.99 -3.21
C THR A 63 -2.73 7.61 -3.01
N PHE A 64 -2.23 6.63 -3.78
CA PHE A 64 -2.63 5.23 -3.71
C PHE A 64 -1.37 4.36 -3.74
N ASP A 65 -1.25 3.43 -2.79
CA ASP A 65 -0.09 2.57 -2.63
C ASP A 65 -0.37 1.12 -3.10
N ASP A 66 0.69 0.33 -3.39
CA ASP A 66 0.74 -1.11 -3.68
C ASP A 66 0.53 -1.53 -5.15
N GLY A 67 -0.29 -0.88 -5.94
CA GLY A 67 -0.47 -1.21 -7.36
C GLY A 67 -1.63 -2.14 -7.69
N TYR A 68 -2.72 -2.07 -6.94
CA TYR A 68 -3.89 -2.93 -7.10
C TYR A 68 -4.63 -2.72 -8.43
N ALA A 69 -5.21 -3.80 -8.96
CA ALA A 69 -5.90 -3.84 -10.27
C ALA A 69 -7.12 -2.90 -10.34
N GLU A 70 -7.85 -2.74 -9.24
CA GLU A 70 -9.00 -1.84 -9.13
C GLU A 70 -8.68 -0.36 -9.34
N TRP A 71 -7.41 0.05 -9.33
CA TRP A 71 -7.06 1.43 -9.68
C TRP A 71 -7.48 1.81 -11.09
N LEU A 72 -7.44 0.85 -12.05
CA LEU A 72 -7.90 1.11 -13.41
C LEU A 72 -9.41 1.04 -13.58
N THR A 73 -10.09 0.24 -12.77
CA THR A 73 -11.53 -0.01 -12.94
C THR A 73 -12.39 0.84 -12.04
N GLU A 74 -11.86 1.23 -10.88
CA GLU A 74 -12.61 1.95 -9.86
C GLU A 74 -12.06 3.36 -9.60
N VAL A 75 -10.72 3.51 -9.47
CA VAL A 75 -10.13 4.80 -9.07
C VAL A 75 -9.96 5.74 -10.26
N ALA A 76 -9.22 5.34 -11.28
CA ALA A 76 -8.88 6.22 -12.41
C ALA A 76 -10.10 6.79 -13.15
N PRO A 77 -11.18 6.02 -13.42
CA PRO A 77 -12.37 6.59 -14.05
C PRO A 77 -13.02 7.69 -13.21
N ARG A 78 -13.17 7.47 -11.90
CA ARG A 78 -13.78 8.45 -10.98
C ARG A 78 -12.98 9.74 -10.85
N LEU A 79 -11.65 9.62 -10.87
CA LEU A 79 -10.75 10.79 -10.90
C LEU A 79 -10.90 11.56 -12.22
N GLN A 80 -10.92 10.86 -13.36
CA GLN A 80 -11.03 11.46 -14.69
C GLN A 80 -12.37 12.20 -14.86
N GLU A 81 -13.48 11.63 -14.41
CA GLU A 81 -14.79 12.27 -14.44
C GLU A 81 -14.83 13.61 -13.70
N ARG A 82 -13.99 13.75 -12.66
CA ARG A 82 -13.91 14.97 -11.83
C ARG A 82 -12.71 15.86 -12.15
N HIS A 83 -11.95 15.54 -13.21
CA HIS A 83 -10.71 16.23 -13.57
C HIS A 83 -9.69 16.30 -12.42
N MET A 84 -9.67 15.27 -11.58
CA MET A 84 -8.73 15.12 -10.48
C MET A 84 -7.57 14.20 -10.90
N SER A 85 -6.38 14.46 -10.34
CA SER A 85 -5.18 13.64 -10.54
C SER A 85 -4.75 12.96 -9.25
N ALA A 86 -3.94 11.90 -9.37
CA ALA A 86 -3.37 11.21 -8.22
C ALA A 86 -1.93 10.75 -8.48
N SER A 87 -1.21 10.41 -7.43
CA SER A 87 0.07 9.69 -7.48
C SER A 87 -0.14 8.24 -7.05
N PHE A 88 0.20 7.31 -7.93
CA PHE A 88 0.06 5.87 -7.75
C PHE A 88 1.43 5.26 -7.46
N PHE A 89 1.65 4.79 -6.24
CA PHE A 89 2.92 4.23 -5.80
C PHE A 89 2.91 2.70 -5.96
N VAL A 90 3.74 2.18 -6.86
CA VAL A 90 3.75 0.75 -7.20
C VAL A 90 4.99 0.02 -6.67
N SER A 91 4.77 -1.16 -6.11
CA SER A 91 5.83 -2.12 -5.77
C SER A 91 6.10 -3.02 -6.96
N THR A 92 7.28 -2.93 -7.56
CA THR A 92 7.48 -3.42 -8.93
C THR A 92 7.60 -4.94 -9.07
N ALA A 93 7.84 -5.70 -8.00
CA ALA A 93 7.97 -7.16 -8.06
C ALA A 93 6.64 -7.86 -8.34
N VAL A 94 5.54 -7.39 -7.76
CA VAL A 94 4.21 -8.04 -7.86
C VAL A 94 3.56 -7.89 -9.24
N HIS A 95 4.15 -7.09 -10.11
CA HIS A 95 3.64 -6.83 -11.47
C HIS A 95 4.40 -7.61 -12.57
N ALA A 96 5.29 -8.53 -12.20
CA ALA A 96 6.00 -9.41 -13.14
C ALA A 96 5.10 -10.58 -13.56
N GLU A 97 5.39 -11.22 -14.71
CA GLU A 97 4.58 -12.34 -15.22
C GLU A 97 4.49 -13.54 -14.26
N ALA A 98 5.55 -13.82 -13.51
CA ALA A 98 5.58 -14.91 -12.52
C ALA A 98 5.63 -14.36 -11.09
N ALA A 99 5.00 -13.23 -10.84
CA ALA A 99 5.03 -12.57 -9.55
C ALA A 99 4.26 -13.33 -8.48
N ARG A 100 4.73 -13.25 -7.27
CA ARG A 100 3.97 -13.62 -6.07
C ARG A 100 3.35 -12.37 -5.47
N ALA A 101 2.20 -12.55 -4.82
CA ALA A 101 1.59 -11.47 -4.04
C ALA A 101 2.52 -11.04 -2.88
N HIS A 102 2.32 -9.84 -2.37
CA HIS A 102 2.98 -9.44 -1.13
C HIS A 102 2.64 -10.43 -0.01
N PRO A 103 3.58 -10.71 0.89
CA PRO A 103 3.33 -11.65 2.00
C PRO A 103 2.08 -11.30 2.82
N ILE A 104 1.76 -10.02 2.98
CA ILE A 104 0.57 -9.57 3.70
C ILE A 104 -0.73 -9.88 2.95
N ASP A 105 -0.73 -9.74 1.63
CA ASP A 105 -1.90 -10.02 0.81
C ASP A 105 -2.16 -11.53 0.72
N GLU A 106 -1.09 -12.32 0.61
CA GLU A 106 -1.18 -13.79 0.69
C GLU A 106 -1.69 -14.24 2.05
N TYR A 107 -1.20 -13.61 3.14
CA TYR A 107 -1.69 -13.86 4.50
C TYR A 107 -3.20 -13.61 4.63
N TYR A 108 -3.66 -12.46 4.15
CA TYR A 108 -5.09 -12.12 4.20
C TYR A 108 -5.92 -13.03 3.31
N PHE A 109 -5.41 -13.38 2.13
CA PHE A 109 -6.07 -14.33 1.24
C PHE A 109 -6.26 -15.69 1.89
N ILE A 110 -5.24 -16.22 2.59
CA ILE A 110 -5.32 -17.50 3.30
C ILE A 110 -6.38 -17.44 4.40
N LEU A 111 -6.42 -16.37 5.19
CA LEU A 111 -7.42 -16.18 6.25
C LEU A 111 -8.84 -16.02 5.69
N ASP A 112 -8.99 -15.28 4.61
CA ASP A 112 -10.28 -14.99 3.98
C ASP A 112 -10.87 -16.20 3.26
N HIS A 113 -10.04 -17.14 2.82
CA HIS A 113 -10.43 -18.35 2.08
C HIS A 113 -10.11 -19.65 2.85
N ALA A 114 -10.00 -19.57 4.18
CA ALA A 114 -9.74 -20.72 5.01
C ALA A 114 -10.87 -21.77 4.94
N CYS A 115 -10.51 -23.04 4.73
CA CYS A 115 -11.45 -24.15 4.74
C CYS A 115 -11.55 -24.81 6.14
N GLN A 116 -10.54 -24.63 7.00
CA GLN A 116 -10.54 -25.07 8.39
C GLN A 116 -10.72 -23.88 9.32
N PRO A 117 -11.61 -24.00 10.33
CA PRO A 117 -11.94 -22.86 11.18
C PRO A 117 -10.89 -22.59 12.27
N THR A 118 -10.06 -23.58 12.62
CA THR A 118 -9.14 -23.46 13.75
C THR A 118 -7.71 -23.34 13.29
N LEU A 119 -7.03 -22.29 13.77
CA LEU A 119 -5.61 -22.09 13.62
C LEU A 119 -4.89 -22.47 14.91
N GLN A 120 -3.82 -23.25 14.78
CA GLN A 120 -2.86 -23.50 15.85
C GLN A 120 -1.47 -23.60 15.25
N LEU A 121 -0.64 -22.59 15.51
CA LEU A 121 0.75 -22.48 15.06
C LEU A 121 1.65 -22.09 16.23
N THR A 122 2.94 -22.35 16.09
CA THR A 122 3.97 -21.77 16.93
C THR A 122 4.70 -20.67 16.15
N LEU A 123 4.75 -19.48 16.72
CA LEU A 123 5.48 -18.34 16.15
C LEU A 123 6.98 -18.54 16.26
N PRO A 124 7.81 -17.83 15.48
CA PRO A 124 9.26 -17.95 15.54
C PRO A 124 9.89 -17.66 16.91
N ASP A 125 9.21 -16.91 17.75
CA ASP A 125 9.61 -16.63 19.14
C ASP A 125 9.11 -17.66 20.18
N GLY A 126 8.51 -18.75 19.71
CA GLY A 126 7.98 -19.85 20.54
C GLY A 126 6.57 -19.60 21.10
N ARG A 127 5.98 -18.44 20.90
CA ARG A 127 4.61 -18.16 21.35
C ARG A 127 3.57 -18.89 20.50
N PRO A 128 2.48 -19.40 21.08
CA PRO A 128 1.39 -19.96 20.29
C PRO A 128 0.56 -18.87 19.61
N ALA A 129 0.15 -19.13 18.37
CA ALA A 129 -0.92 -18.41 17.68
C ALA A 129 -2.11 -19.34 17.57
N VAL A 130 -3.16 -19.08 18.31
CA VAL A 130 -4.39 -19.90 18.35
C VAL A 130 -5.58 -19.00 18.03
N ALA A 131 -6.44 -19.45 17.11
CA ALA A 131 -7.65 -18.72 16.73
C ALA A 131 -8.74 -19.67 16.25
N ASP A 132 -9.99 -19.29 16.46
CA ASP A 132 -11.16 -19.87 15.81
C ASP A 132 -11.78 -18.85 14.86
N LEU A 133 -11.55 -19.02 13.55
CA LEU A 133 -11.99 -18.10 12.50
C LEU A 133 -13.51 -17.95 12.38
N ARG A 134 -14.31 -18.79 13.07
CA ARG A 134 -15.74 -18.57 13.23
C ARG A 134 -16.07 -17.43 14.19
N ARG A 135 -15.09 -16.98 14.98
CA ARG A 135 -15.21 -15.85 15.90
C ARG A 135 -14.57 -14.61 15.26
N ARG A 136 -15.37 -13.58 15.06
CA ARG A 136 -14.88 -12.31 14.49
C ARG A 136 -13.70 -11.73 15.27
N GLN A 137 -13.76 -11.76 16.61
CA GLN A 137 -12.69 -11.26 17.48
C GLN A 137 -11.35 -11.99 17.26
N ASP A 138 -11.39 -13.31 17.04
CA ASP A 138 -10.17 -14.09 16.79
C ASP A 138 -9.56 -13.72 15.43
N LYS A 139 -10.41 -13.52 14.39
CA LYS A 139 -9.95 -13.04 13.08
C LYS A 139 -9.37 -11.63 13.17
N GLU A 140 -10.00 -10.72 13.91
CA GLU A 140 -9.49 -9.37 14.19
C GLU A 140 -8.13 -9.44 14.93
N ALA A 141 -7.99 -10.32 15.92
CA ALA A 141 -6.74 -10.52 16.64
C ALA A 141 -5.60 -11.01 15.71
N LEU A 142 -5.88 -11.85 14.73
CA LEU A 142 -4.90 -12.22 13.71
C LEU A 142 -4.51 -11.05 12.83
N VAL A 143 -5.47 -10.25 12.38
CA VAL A 143 -5.24 -9.07 11.52
C VAL A 143 -4.39 -7.99 12.19
N HIS A 144 -4.40 -7.89 13.52
CA HIS A 144 -3.66 -6.87 14.28
C HIS A 144 -2.52 -7.43 15.13
N GLY A 145 -2.46 -8.74 15.32
CA GLY A 145 -1.63 -9.40 16.31
C GLY A 145 -0.19 -9.74 15.87
N PRO A 146 0.51 -10.51 16.73
CA PRO A 146 1.91 -10.85 16.54
C PRO A 146 2.20 -11.63 15.25
N LEU A 147 1.30 -12.51 14.82
CA LEU A 147 1.46 -13.29 13.60
C LEU A 147 1.60 -12.37 12.38
N LYS A 148 0.74 -11.35 12.28
CA LYS A 148 0.88 -10.31 11.23
C LYS A 148 2.22 -9.60 11.28
N GLN A 149 2.73 -9.29 12.47
CA GLN A 149 4.03 -8.62 12.60
C GLN A 149 5.17 -9.49 12.04
N TRP A 150 5.12 -10.80 12.26
CA TRP A 150 6.07 -11.72 11.64
C TRP A 150 5.94 -11.79 10.11
N ILE A 151 4.72 -11.69 9.58
CA ILE A 151 4.49 -11.61 8.12
C ILE A 151 5.05 -10.30 7.54
N LEU A 152 4.96 -9.16 8.26
CA LEU A 152 5.44 -7.86 7.76
C LEU A 152 6.96 -7.66 7.93
N CYS A 153 7.53 -8.15 9.04
CA CYS A 153 8.89 -7.78 9.46
C CYS A 153 9.87 -8.97 9.45
N GLY A 154 9.39 -10.20 9.29
CA GLY A 154 10.23 -11.39 9.25
C GLY A 154 11.15 -11.42 8.03
N SER A 155 12.22 -12.20 8.08
CA SER A 155 13.00 -12.50 6.88
C SER A 155 12.17 -13.26 5.85
N GLU A 156 12.56 -13.24 4.59
CA GLU A 156 11.84 -13.97 3.50
C GLU A 156 11.65 -15.44 3.83
N LEU A 157 12.63 -16.07 4.47
CA LEU A 157 12.52 -17.46 4.92
C LEU A 157 11.42 -17.62 5.96
N VAL A 158 11.38 -16.75 6.98
CA VAL A 158 10.36 -16.78 8.04
C VAL A 158 8.96 -16.53 7.47
N GLN A 159 8.83 -15.53 6.61
CA GLN A 159 7.56 -15.23 5.93
C GLN A 159 7.06 -16.45 5.13
N SER A 160 7.92 -17.02 4.30
CA SER A 160 7.58 -18.19 3.47
C SER A 160 7.19 -19.41 4.32
N GLN A 161 7.91 -19.69 5.41
CA GLN A 161 7.59 -20.79 6.32
C GLN A 161 6.24 -20.59 7.00
N LEU A 162 5.96 -19.38 7.50
CA LEU A 162 4.69 -19.06 8.14
C LEU A 162 3.51 -19.16 7.17
N LEU A 163 3.65 -18.60 5.96
CA LEU A 163 2.60 -18.67 4.95
C LEU A 163 2.33 -20.10 4.51
N THR A 164 3.37 -20.93 4.37
CA THR A 164 3.20 -22.36 4.08
C THR A 164 2.46 -23.08 5.21
N SER A 165 2.89 -22.88 6.47
CA SER A 165 2.24 -23.48 7.63
C SER A 165 0.77 -23.04 7.77
N LEU A 166 0.48 -21.79 7.50
CA LEU A 166 -0.90 -21.26 7.51
C LEU A 166 -1.77 -21.94 6.45
N ARG A 167 -1.27 -22.08 5.21
CA ARG A 167 -1.99 -22.78 4.14
C ARG A 167 -2.28 -24.23 4.51
N ASP A 168 -1.29 -24.93 5.08
CA ASP A 168 -1.43 -26.34 5.47
C ASP A 168 -2.48 -26.51 6.59
N VAL A 169 -2.40 -25.70 7.64
CA VAL A 169 -3.31 -25.78 8.79
C VAL A 169 -4.74 -25.36 8.42
N LEU A 170 -4.90 -24.25 7.72
CA LEU A 170 -6.21 -23.73 7.37
C LEU A 170 -6.78 -24.34 6.07
N ARG A 171 -6.01 -25.19 5.38
CA ARG A 171 -6.35 -25.77 4.08
C ARG A 171 -6.87 -24.70 3.12
N GLY A 172 -6.18 -23.56 3.13
CA GLY A 172 -6.50 -22.42 2.28
C GLY A 172 -6.24 -22.70 0.81
N SER A 173 -6.87 -21.93 -0.05
CA SER A 173 -6.63 -21.98 -1.50
C SER A 173 -5.19 -21.66 -1.84
N SER A 174 -4.67 -22.19 -2.96
CA SER A 174 -3.38 -21.77 -3.50
C SER A 174 -3.42 -20.27 -3.87
N ALA A 175 -2.34 -19.58 -3.53
CA ALA A 175 -2.16 -18.17 -3.88
C ALA A 175 -1.39 -17.97 -5.21
N ASP A 176 -1.17 -19.04 -5.99
CA ASP A 176 -0.32 -19.01 -7.19
C ASP A 176 -0.81 -18.00 -8.25
N ALA A 177 -2.13 -17.84 -8.38
CA ALA A 177 -2.73 -16.87 -9.30
C ALA A 177 -3.10 -15.53 -8.63
N LEU A 178 -2.85 -15.38 -7.32
CA LEU A 178 -3.31 -14.21 -6.56
C LEU A 178 -2.71 -12.91 -7.10
N ALA A 179 -1.42 -12.89 -7.39
CA ALA A 179 -0.76 -11.68 -7.88
C ALA A 179 -1.37 -11.19 -9.20
N ALA A 180 -1.63 -12.09 -10.14
CA ALA A 180 -2.23 -11.74 -11.44
C ALA A 180 -3.69 -11.23 -11.30
N ALA A 181 -4.41 -11.66 -10.27
CA ALA A 181 -5.78 -11.22 -10.01
C ALA A 181 -5.82 -9.91 -9.21
N LEU A 182 -4.83 -9.66 -8.36
CA LEU A 182 -4.84 -8.58 -7.38
C LEU A 182 -4.13 -7.32 -7.89
N TYR A 183 -3.07 -7.44 -8.68
CA TYR A 183 -2.25 -6.31 -9.11
C TYR A 183 -2.34 -6.02 -10.61
N LEU A 184 -2.08 -4.78 -10.94
CA LEU A 184 -2.01 -4.32 -12.33
C LEU A 184 -0.81 -4.95 -13.06
N PRO A 185 -0.96 -5.40 -14.31
CA PRO A 185 0.20 -5.74 -15.13
C PRO A 185 1.01 -4.47 -15.46
N ARG A 186 2.34 -4.57 -15.54
CA ARG A 186 3.24 -3.42 -15.84
C ARG A 186 2.82 -2.63 -17.09
N ALA A 187 2.36 -3.32 -18.13
CA ALA A 187 1.88 -2.70 -19.36
C ALA A 187 0.66 -1.76 -19.13
N ALA A 188 -0.03 -1.88 -18.01
CA ALA A 188 -1.16 -1.03 -17.68
C ALA A 188 -0.80 0.25 -16.92
N TRP A 189 0.43 0.39 -16.43
CA TRP A 189 0.87 1.57 -15.67
C TRP A 189 0.74 2.88 -16.47
N SER A 190 1.07 2.85 -17.77
CA SER A 190 0.92 4.03 -18.64
C SER A 190 -0.52 4.54 -18.73
N ARG A 191 -1.52 3.68 -18.48
CA ARG A 191 -2.93 4.06 -18.44
C ARG A 191 -3.29 4.82 -17.17
N LEU A 192 -2.61 4.54 -16.04
CA LEU A 192 -2.77 5.32 -14.80
C LEU A 192 -2.16 6.72 -14.95
N ALA A 193 -1.08 6.86 -15.71
CA ALA A 193 -0.39 8.14 -15.90
C ALA A 193 -1.14 9.12 -16.83
N GLN A 194 -2.42 8.85 -17.15
CA GLN A 194 -3.27 9.74 -17.92
C GLN A 194 -3.95 10.79 -17.02
N GLY A 195 -4.44 11.88 -17.62
CA GLY A 195 -5.22 12.89 -16.88
C GLY A 195 -4.43 13.66 -15.83
N GLY A 196 -3.10 13.74 -15.95
CA GLY A 196 -2.25 14.43 -14.98
C GLY A 196 -1.82 13.58 -13.78
N SER A 197 -2.28 12.34 -13.69
CA SER A 197 -1.83 11.38 -12.67
C SER A 197 -0.42 10.87 -12.97
N GLN A 198 0.27 10.38 -11.94
CA GLN A 198 1.65 9.87 -12.04
C GLN A 198 1.77 8.50 -11.39
N VAL A 199 2.71 7.69 -11.91
CA VAL A 199 3.10 6.41 -11.30
C VAL A 199 4.46 6.59 -10.68
N GLU A 200 4.56 6.30 -9.39
CA GLU A 200 5.68 6.61 -8.51
C GLU A 200 6.20 5.34 -7.81
N ALA A 201 7.32 5.44 -7.10
CA ALA A 201 8.04 4.32 -6.53
C ALA A 201 7.53 3.92 -5.14
N HIS A 202 7.27 2.59 -4.94
CA HIS A 202 6.96 1.98 -3.64
C HIS A 202 7.89 0.80 -3.29
N GLY A 203 9.13 0.85 -3.79
CA GLY A 203 10.09 -0.23 -3.68
C GLY A 203 9.91 -1.32 -4.72
N HIS A 204 10.80 -2.31 -4.68
CA HIS A 204 10.68 -3.48 -5.56
C HIS A 204 9.83 -4.57 -4.91
N SER A 205 10.23 -5.05 -3.75
CA SER A 205 9.62 -6.19 -3.06
C SER A 205 8.66 -5.82 -1.92
N HIS A 206 8.35 -4.54 -1.74
CA HIS A 206 7.54 -4.01 -0.65
C HIS A 206 8.11 -4.33 0.76
N ARG A 207 9.40 -4.50 0.88
CA ARG A 207 10.04 -4.73 2.19
C ARG A 207 10.23 -3.41 2.93
N ARG A 208 10.07 -3.45 4.24
CA ARG A 208 10.45 -2.32 5.10
C ARG A 208 11.94 -2.05 4.97
N LEU A 209 12.31 -0.95 4.34
CA LEU A 209 13.72 -0.62 4.08
C LEU A 209 14.55 -0.51 5.37
N THR A 210 13.94 -0.17 6.50
CA THR A 210 14.61 -0.13 7.81
C THR A 210 15.14 -1.49 8.29
N THR A 211 14.62 -2.60 7.74
CA THR A 211 15.10 -3.97 8.07
C THR A 211 16.21 -4.46 7.16
N LEU A 212 16.56 -3.68 6.13
CA LEU A 212 17.54 -4.04 5.11
C LEU A 212 18.91 -3.44 5.40
N THR A 213 19.97 -4.09 4.89
CA THR A 213 21.31 -3.49 4.79
C THR A 213 21.31 -2.39 3.73
N ASP A 214 22.29 -1.50 3.76
CA ASP A 214 22.44 -0.42 2.78
C ASP A 214 22.49 -0.94 1.33
N ALA A 215 23.27 -2.00 1.09
CA ALA A 215 23.37 -2.62 -0.22
C ALA A 215 22.03 -3.21 -0.71
N GLN A 216 21.22 -3.77 0.21
CA GLN A 216 19.88 -4.25 -0.12
C GLN A 216 18.91 -3.10 -0.43
N ILE A 217 19.01 -1.98 0.31
CA ILE A 217 18.20 -0.79 0.01
C ILE A 217 18.55 -0.25 -1.37
N ASP A 218 19.83 -0.11 -1.68
CA ASP A 218 20.27 0.37 -3.00
C ASP A 218 19.76 -0.54 -4.12
N GLN A 219 19.81 -1.86 -3.93
CA GLN A 219 19.28 -2.82 -4.90
C GLN A 219 17.77 -2.72 -5.08
N GLU A 220 17.01 -2.59 -3.98
CA GLU A 220 15.55 -2.38 -4.00
C GLU A 220 15.19 -1.13 -4.80
N LEU A 221 15.85 -0.01 -4.51
CA LEU A 221 15.62 1.26 -5.19
C LEU A 221 16.00 1.18 -6.68
N ALA A 222 17.20 0.69 -6.98
CA ALA A 222 17.69 0.59 -8.35
C ALA A 222 16.77 -0.28 -9.22
N THR A 223 16.33 -1.44 -8.70
CA THR A 223 15.45 -2.36 -9.43
C THR A 223 14.06 -1.74 -9.64
N CYS A 224 13.53 -1.09 -8.62
CA CYS A 224 12.26 -0.38 -8.72
C CYS A 224 12.30 0.72 -9.78
N LEU A 225 13.27 1.63 -9.68
CA LEU A 225 13.39 2.77 -10.58
C LEU A 225 13.67 2.34 -12.02
N ALA A 226 14.49 1.32 -12.25
CA ALA A 226 14.72 0.77 -13.60
C ALA A 226 13.44 0.19 -14.22
N SER A 227 12.62 -0.50 -13.40
CA SER A 227 11.32 -1.00 -13.85
C SER A 227 10.39 0.15 -14.24
N LEU A 228 10.22 1.16 -13.38
CA LEU A 228 9.36 2.31 -13.66
C LEU A 228 9.80 3.05 -14.92
N LYS A 229 11.10 3.32 -15.05
CA LYS A 229 11.67 4.02 -16.20
C LYS A 229 11.32 3.35 -17.52
N SER A 230 11.26 2.02 -17.55
CA SER A 230 10.97 1.24 -18.76
C SER A 230 9.51 1.35 -19.22
N TYR A 231 8.57 1.74 -18.35
CA TYR A 231 7.13 1.75 -18.65
C TYR A 231 6.48 3.12 -18.56
N VAL A 232 6.93 3.97 -17.63
CA VAL A 232 6.26 5.26 -17.33
C VAL A 232 7.22 6.44 -17.19
N GLY A 233 8.53 6.20 -17.33
CA GLY A 233 9.55 7.23 -17.16
C GLY A 233 10.12 7.30 -15.75
N ASP A 234 10.81 8.40 -15.44
CA ASP A 234 11.51 8.57 -14.18
C ASP A 234 10.49 8.91 -13.04
N ALA A 235 10.48 8.08 -12.01
CA ALA A 235 9.76 8.38 -10.77
C ALA A 235 10.41 9.56 -10.04
N ARG A 236 9.61 10.39 -9.42
CA ARG A 236 10.06 11.59 -8.69
C ARG A 236 9.95 11.46 -7.19
N CYS A 237 9.07 10.58 -6.72
CA CYS A 237 8.76 10.42 -5.33
C CYS A 237 8.77 8.95 -4.92
N PHE A 238 9.01 8.72 -3.63
CA PHE A 238 8.97 7.41 -2.99
C PHE A 238 7.89 7.39 -1.91
N ALA A 239 7.11 6.33 -1.80
CA ALA A 239 6.34 6.04 -0.61
C ALA A 239 7.02 4.90 0.15
N TYR A 240 7.28 5.08 1.44
CA TYR A 240 7.91 4.04 2.24
C TYR A 240 6.94 2.88 2.50
N PRO A 241 7.29 1.61 2.17
CA PRO A 241 6.48 0.46 2.54
C PRO A 241 6.16 0.46 4.04
N ASP A 242 4.88 0.32 4.38
CA ASP A 242 4.35 0.45 5.75
C ASP A 242 4.71 1.78 6.46
N GLY A 243 5.14 2.81 5.73
CA GLY A 243 5.59 4.09 6.27
C GLY A 243 6.89 4.02 7.08
N ALA A 244 7.61 2.88 7.05
CA ALA A 244 8.78 2.66 7.87
C ALA A 244 10.03 3.32 7.27
N ALA A 245 10.49 4.41 7.87
CA ALA A 245 11.67 5.15 7.48
C ALA A 245 12.50 5.62 8.69
N ASP A 246 13.80 5.75 8.48
CA ASP A 246 14.74 6.39 9.39
C ASP A 246 15.68 7.29 8.57
N ALA A 247 16.54 8.07 9.22
CA ALA A 247 17.46 8.98 8.56
C ALA A 247 18.42 8.26 7.58
N ARG A 248 18.79 7.01 7.87
CA ARG A 248 19.64 6.19 7.00
C ARG A 248 18.91 5.82 5.71
N VAL A 249 17.67 5.37 5.82
CA VAL A 249 16.84 5.02 4.67
C VAL A 249 16.52 6.27 3.83
N ALA A 250 16.15 7.37 4.46
CA ALA A 250 15.89 8.65 3.78
C ALA A 250 17.12 9.14 2.97
N ALA A 251 18.33 9.05 3.54
CA ALA A 251 19.55 9.39 2.82
C ALA A 251 19.78 8.50 1.58
N ARG A 252 19.45 7.21 1.64
CA ARG A 252 19.56 6.29 0.50
C ARG A 252 18.53 6.62 -0.59
N VAL A 253 17.29 6.92 -0.21
CA VAL A 253 16.24 7.35 -1.14
C VAL A 253 16.64 8.65 -1.86
N ALA A 254 17.19 9.61 -1.12
CA ALA A 254 17.73 10.84 -1.71
C ALA A 254 18.89 10.57 -2.67
N ALA A 255 19.84 9.70 -2.28
CA ALA A 255 21.00 9.32 -3.11
C ALA A 255 20.59 8.58 -4.39
N ALA A 256 19.44 7.91 -4.41
CA ALA A 256 18.88 7.27 -5.60
C ALA A 256 18.32 8.27 -6.64
N GLY A 257 18.33 9.58 -6.34
CA GLY A 257 17.91 10.64 -7.26
C GLY A 257 16.42 11.00 -7.19
N LEU A 258 15.70 10.48 -6.19
CA LEU A 258 14.32 10.84 -5.95
C LEU A 258 14.21 12.25 -5.34
N GLY A 259 13.13 12.97 -5.71
CA GLY A 259 12.90 14.35 -5.29
C GLY A 259 12.20 14.49 -3.94
N GLY A 260 11.74 13.41 -3.34
CA GLY A 260 11.10 13.39 -2.03
C GLY A 260 10.53 12.04 -1.66
N ALA A 261 10.06 11.89 -0.43
CA ALA A 261 9.44 10.66 0.04
C ALA A 261 8.32 10.90 1.06
N LEU A 262 7.32 10.02 1.02
CA LEU A 262 6.11 10.07 1.83
C LEU A 262 6.14 8.99 2.91
N GLY A 263 5.85 9.40 4.15
CA GLY A 263 5.55 8.50 5.27
C GLY A 263 4.05 8.26 5.44
N VAL A 264 3.68 7.84 6.66
CA VAL A 264 2.28 7.65 7.11
C VAL A 264 2.01 8.39 8.42
N VAL A 265 2.89 9.29 8.82
CA VAL A 265 2.66 10.16 9.99
C VAL A 265 1.64 11.23 9.57
N PRO A 266 0.50 11.36 10.27
CA PRO A 266 -0.49 12.37 9.93
C PRO A 266 0.07 13.79 10.08
N GLY A 267 -0.32 14.68 9.16
CA GLY A 267 0.06 16.09 9.24
C GLY A 267 0.00 16.79 7.89
N ASP A 268 0.06 18.11 7.93
CA ASP A 268 0.08 18.95 6.76
C ASP A 268 1.50 19.16 6.23
N VAL A 269 1.62 19.27 4.91
CA VAL A 269 2.88 19.60 4.26
C VAL A 269 3.04 21.13 4.24
N THR A 270 4.17 21.62 4.73
CA THR A 270 4.51 23.05 4.80
C THR A 270 5.87 23.31 4.17
N ALA A 271 6.24 24.58 4.04
CA ALA A 271 7.57 25.00 3.60
C ALA A 271 8.74 24.46 4.45
N ALA A 272 8.46 24.05 5.70
CA ALA A 272 9.44 23.52 6.65
C ALA A 272 9.43 21.98 6.72
N SER A 273 8.55 21.29 5.97
CA SER A 273 8.46 19.84 5.99
C SER A 273 9.74 19.20 5.45
N ASP A 274 10.17 18.11 6.09
CA ASP A 274 11.27 17.30 5.59
C ASP A 274 10.84 16.60 4.29
N LEU A 275 11.55 16.90 3.21
CA LEU A 275 11.24 16.43 1.87
C LEU A 275 11.25 14.91 1.74
N PHE A 276 12.03 14.24 2.58
CA PHE A 276 12.14 12.78 2.62
C PHE A 276 11.34 12.11 3.74
N HIS A 277 10.51 12.88 4.45
CA HIS A 277 9.55 12.40 5.47
C HIS A 277 8.25 13.20 5.41
N LEU A 278 7.72 13.44 4.19
CA LEU A 278 6.47 14.18 4.03
C LEU A 278 5.33 13.43 4.73
N PRO A 279 4.53 14.13 5.55
CA PRO A 279 3.39 13.55 6.25
C PRO A 279 2.27 13.18 5.28
N ARG A 280 1.45 12.18 5.64
CA ARG A 280 0.23 11.79 4.93
C ARG A 280 -0.85 11.42 5.92
N TYR A 281 -2.07 11.81 5.62
CA TYR A 281 -3.24 11.27 6.27
C TYR A 281 -3.62 9.93 5.65
N PHE A 282 -3.81 8.93 6.50
CA PHE A 282 -4.26 7.62 6.07
C PHE A 282 -5.78 7.56 6.07
N VAL A 283 -6.38 7.38 4.90
CA VAL A 283 -7.84 7.29 4.75
C VAL A 283 -8.28 5.85 4.99
N THR A 284 -9.16 5.65 5.97
CA THR A 284 -9.72 4.35 6.35
C THR A 284 -11.18 4.25 5.97
N GLY A 285 -11.72 3.02 5.89
CA GLY A 285 -13.16 2.83 5.71
C GLY A 285 -13.96 3.51 6.83
N GLY A 286 -15.06 4.16 6.46
CA GLY A 286 -15.93 4.89 7.38
C GLY A 286 -15.45 6.28 7.79
N LEU A 287 -14.25 6.70 7.38
CA LEU A 287 -13.71 8.03 7.70
C LEU A 287 -14.46 9.11 6.91
N GLN A 288 -14.75 10.25 7.56
CA GLN A 288 -15.24 11.45 6.90
C GLN A 288 -14.07 12.40 6.66
N LEU A 289 -13.80 12.79 5.38
CA LEU A 289 -12.68 13.69 5.07
C LEU A 289 -12.76 15.05 5.79
N GLY A 290 -13.97 15.54 6.04
CA GLY A 290 -14.17 16.77 6.81
C GLY A 290 -13.63 16.72 8.25
N GLU A 291 -13.43 15.53 8.81
CA GLU A 291 -12.82 15.36 10.13
C GLU A 291 -11.28 15.42 10.07
N LEU A 292 -10.69 15.11 8.91
CA LEU A 292 -9.25 15.16 8.70
C LEU A 292 -8.73 16.55 8.31
N LEU A 293 -9.56 17.34 7.63
CA LEU A 293 -9.14 18.60 6.96
C LEU A 293 -9.68 19.85 7.66
N GLN A 294 -10.04 19.75 8.96
CA GLN A 294 -10.48 20.88 9.81
C GLN A 294 -9.32 21.62 10.44
#